data_2afb873f4a0f28eb9e3285719f6dcee7
#
_entry.id   2afb873f4a0f28eb9e3285719f6dcee7
#
_cell.length_a   1.000
_cell.length_b   1.000
_cell.length_c   1.000
_cell.angle_alpha   90.00
_cell.angle_beta   90.00
_cell.angle_gamma   90.00
#
_symmetry.space_group_name_H-M   'P 1'
#
loop_
_entity.id
_entity.type
_entity.pdbx_description
1 polymer ?
#
loop_
_entity_poly.entity_id
_entity_poly.type
_entity_poly.pdbx_seq_one_letter_code
_entity_poly.pdbx_strand_id
1 'polypeptide(L)'
;MIPRANLTTMDIAIGIKLDIGFATELSYRQLFGTRNIPEYLAELGLETVETPVGLGTNSEVLAEHVAHCRDAGLNISLHPYSERTDANPAFFSPAADNACRSFHQRFLSLAAEISSQQQAPIIVNIHAAAGTTDDSRRDLIDQSVAFFSWAHQWCRRNAPLVHPVAELQISPNPDESIQRIGDTYDELLEIVTRSQVQACWDFGHAFMNQQRYGGQLFPPEEFLQRVGHVHCHDVCGDDHHPLVYETVPWKKFIRLLIESGYDKGIILEVFPENFLAAGGIQSLLRSLEALNTQIRQRKLST
;
A
#
# COMPACT_ATOMS: atom_id res chain seq x y z
N MET A 1 -33.80 -8.81 -29.74
CA MET A 1 -32.37 -8.48 -29.70
C MET A 1 -32.15 -7.65 -28.43
N ILE A 2 -31.62 -8.28 -27.38
CA ILE A 2 -31.28 -7.63 -26.13
C ILE A 2 -29.90 -6.96 -26.35
N PRO A 3 -29.73 -5.66 -26.08
CA PRO A 3 -28.43 -5.03 -26.23
C PRO A 3 -27.45 -5.70 -25.25
N ARG A 4 -26.36 -6.24 -25.78
CA ARG A 4 -25.21 -6.65 -24.95
C ARG A 4 -24.73 -5.39 -24.23
N ALA A 5 -24.92 -5.37 -22.92
CA ALA A 5 -24.22 -4.42 -22.06
C ALA A 5 -22.73 -4.52 -22.36
N ASN A 6 -22.10 -3.42 -22.74
CA ASN A 6 -20.65 -3.30 -22.79
C ASN A 6 -20.14 -3.54 -21.36
N LEU A 7 -19.73 -4.77 -21.08
CA LEU A 7 -18.88 -5.06 -19.94
C LEU A 7 -17.55 -4.36 -20.24
N THR A 8 -17.39 -3.15 -19.73
CA THR A 8 -16.09 -2.50 -19.61
C THR A 8 -15.20 -3.49 -18.86
N THR A 9 -14.20 -4.00 -19.53
CA THR A 9 -13.18 -4.84 -18.89
C THR A 9 -12.51 -4.00 -17.83
N MET A 10 -12.81 -4.26 -16.55
CA MET A 10 -12.08 -3.66 -15.42
C MET A 10 -10.68 -4.23 -15.47
N ASP A 11 -9.70 -3.41 -15.82
CA ASP A 11 -8.29 -3.78 -15.80
C ASP A 11 -7.75 -3.35 -14.43
N ILE A 12 -7.31 -4.34 -13.63
CA ILE A 12 -6.60 -4.08 -12.38
C ILE A 12 -5.23 -3.53 -12.77
N ALA A 13 -4.94 -2.30 -12.35
CA ALA A 13 -3.66 -1.64 -12.57
C ALA A 13 -2.56 -2.29 -11.73
N ILE A 14 -1.36 -2.41 -12.27
CA ILE A 14 -0.19 -2.87 -11.51
C ILE A 14 0.72 -1.68 -11.26
N GLY A 15 1.14 -1.53 -10.01
CA GLY A 15 2.13 -0.56 -9.58
C GLY A 15 3.30 -1.23 -8.87
N ILE A 16 4.27 -0.40 -8.47
CA ILE A 16 5.46 -0.84 -7.74
C ILE A 16 5.85 0.21 -6.71
N LYS A 17 6.46 -0.24 -5.60
CA LYS A 17 7.13 0.65 -4.66
C LYS A 17 8.39 1.25 -5.29
N LEU A 18 8.53 2.57 -5.20
CA LEU A 18 9.70 3.30 -5.67
C LEU A 18 10.11 4.39 -4.68
N ASP A 19 11.28 4.24 -4.09
CA ASP A 19 11.81 5.18 -3.11
C ASP A 19 12.24 6.50 -3.75
N ILE A 20 12.11 7.61 -3.01
CA ILE A 20 12.45 8.96 -3.49
C ILE A 20 13.92 9.06 -3.93
N GLY A 21 14.82 8.35 -3.25
CA GLY A 21 16.26 8.34 -3.53
C GLY A 21 16.72 7.44 -4.69
N PHE A 22 15.80 6.81 -5.44
CA PHE A 22 16.12 5.77 -6.41
C PHE A 22 17.28 6.12 -7.35
N ALA A 23 17.42 7.38 -7.76
CA ALA A 23 18.45 7.80 -8.71
C ALA A 23 19.88 7.73 -8.14
N THR A 24 20.02 7.82 -6.82
CA THR A 24 21.32 7.84 -6.11
C THR A 24 21.59 6.58 -5.32
N GLU A 25 20.59 5.80 -4.97
CA GLU A 25 20.75 4.58 -4.20
C GLU A 25 21.41 3.46 -4.99
N LEU A 26 22.36 2.80 -4.34
CA LEU A 26 23.19 1.78 -4.98
C LEU A 26 22.38 0.57 -5.47
N SER A 27 21.42 0.12 -4.69
CA SER A 27 20.56 -1.02 -5.00
C SER A 27 19.72 -0.79 -6.25
N TYR A 28 19.12 0.39 -6.41
CA TYR A 28 18.39 0.76 -7.62
C TYR A 28 19.32 0.83 -8.84
N ARG A 29 20.51 1.42 -8.69
CA ARG A 29 21.51 1.48 -9.76
C ARG A 29 22.02 0.09 -10.17
N GLN A 30 22.17 -0.82 -9.24
CA GLN A 30 22.53 -2.21 -9.54
C GLN A 30 21.37 -2.96 -10.22
N LEU A 31 20.14 -2.73 -9.79
CA LEU A 31 18.97 -3.40 -10.34
C LEU A 31 18.65 -2.92 -11.77
N PHE A 32 18.67 -1.62 -12.01
CA PHE A 32 18.22 -1.03 -13.27
C PHE A 32 19.37 -0.59 -14.21
N GLY A 33 20.61 -0.54 -13.71
CA GLY A 33 21.78 -0.09 -14.49
C GLY A 33 21.71 1.41 -14.82
N THR A 34 21.88 1.74 -16.09
CA THR A 34 21.84 3.13 -16.60
C THR A 34 20.46 3.56 -17.12
N ARG A 35 19.40 2.76 -16.90
CA ARG A 35 18.05 3.09 -17.38
C ARG A 35 17.46 4.28 -16.63
N ASN A 36 16.65 5.06 -17.32
CA ASN A 36 15.71 5.95 -16.65
C ASN A 36 14.63 5.08 -16.01
N ILE A 37 14.63 5.00 -14.67
CA ILE A 37 13.80 4.05 -13.94
C ILE A 37 12.31 4.30 -14.17
N PRO A 38 11.75 5.52 -14.01
CA PRO A 38 10.33 5.75 -14.27
C PRO A 38 9.90 5.39 -15.69
N GLU A 39 10.66 5.79 -16.71
CA GLU A 39 10.36 5.45 -18.10
C GLU A 39 10.37 3.92 -18.32
N TYR A 40 11.39 3.25 -17.78
CA TYR A 40 11.49 1.79 -17.89
C TYR A 40 10.34 1.06 -17.20
N LEU A 41 9.89 1.54 -16.04
CA LEU A 41 8.72 0.98 -15.34
C LEU A 41 7.43 1.16 -16.17
N ALA A 42 7.25 2.33 -16.78
CA ALA A 42 6.13 2.57 -17.70
C ALA A 42 6.20 1.69 -18.95
N GLU A 43 7.38 1.47 -19.54
CA GLU A 43 7.60 0.54 -20.66
C GLU A 43 7.24 -0.92 -20.29
N LEU A 44 7.41 -1.32 -19.02
CA LEU A 44 6.98 -2.61 -18.51
C LEU A 44 5.46 -2.71 -18.30
N GLY A 45 4.72 -1.64 -18.54
CA GLY A 45 3.27 -1.58 -18.41
C GLY A 45 2.79 -1.33 -16.98
N LEU A 46 3.65 -0.80 -16.11
CA LEU A 46 3.24 -0.33 -14.80
C LEU A 46 2.51 1.01 -14.93
N GLU A 47 1.50 1.21 -14.10
CA GLU A 47 0.64 2.41 -14.17
C GLU A 47 0.81 3.33 -12.95
N THR A 48 1.35 2.80 -11.86
CA THR A 48 1.47 3.54 -10.60
C THR A 48 2.79 3.23 -9.90
N VAL A 49 3.35 4.23 -9.25
CA VAL A 49 4.39 4.03 -8.24
C VAL A 49 3.87 4.44 -6.87
N GLU A 50 4.17 3.63 -5.86
CA GLU A 50 3.95 4.00 -4.48
C GLU A 50 5.24 4.47 -3.85
N THR A 51 5.19 5.70 -3.32
CA THR A 51 6.36 6.40 -2.80
C THR A 51 6.31 6.45 -1.29
N PRO A 52 7.24 5.80 -0.58
CA PRO A 52 7.37 5.94 0.86
C PRO A 52 7.84 7.35 1.22
N VAL A 53 7.20 7.93 2.23
CA VAL A 53 7.52 9.26 2.75
C VAL A 53 7.58 9.24 4.27
N GLY A 54 8.38 10.12 4.86
CA GLY A 54 8.58 10.16 6.32
C GLY A 54 8.92 11.56 6.83
N LEU A 55 9.23 11.68 8.12
CA LEU A 55 9.60 12.95 8.76
C LEU A 55 10.78 13.63 8.08
N GLY A 56 11.77 12.87 7.64
CA GLY A 56 12.96 13.36 6.95
C GLY A 56 12.78 13.64 5.45
N THR A 57 11.58 13.44 4.89
CA THR A 57 11.35 13.63 3.46
C THR A 57 11.52 15.09 3.06
N ASN A 58 12.50 15.37 2.20
CA ASN A 58 12.74 16.68 1.61
C ASN A 58 11.68 16.96 0.53
N SER A 59 11.00 18.10 0.63
CA SER A 59 9.90 18.46 -0.26
C SER A 59 10.35 18.71 -1.69
N GLU A 60 11.55 19.26 -1.92
CA GLU A 60 12.08 19.52 -3.27
C GLU A 60 12.43 18.21 -3.98
N VAL A 61 13.12 17.30 -3.28
CA VAL A 61 13.46 15.98 -3.83
C VAL A 61 12.22 15.16 -4.12
N LEU A 62 11.19 15.24 -3.26
CA LEU A 62 9.92 14.59 -3.52
C LEU A 62 9.19 15.22 -4.72
N ALA A 63 9.22 16.53 -4.88
CA ALA A 63 8.61 17.19 -6.03
C ALA A 63 9.30 16.78 -7.35
N GLU A 64 10.63 16.67 -7.36
CA GLU A 64 11.41 16.16 -8.51
C GLU A 64 11.05 14.70 -8.81
N HIS A 65 10.96 13.85 -7.78
CA HIS A 65 10.53 12.45 -7.93
C HIS A 65 9.13 12.35 -8.56
N VAL A 66 8.17 13.10 -8.06
CA VAL A 66 6.80 13.17 -8.60
C VAL A 66 6.79 13.63 -10.05
N ALA A 67 7.60 14.65 -10.38
CA ALA A 67 7.72 15.15 -11.74
C ALA A 67 8.28 14.08 -12.69
N HIS A 68 9.36 13.39 -12.32
CA HIS A 68 9.95 12.31 -13.12
C HIS A 68 8.97 11.17 -13.39
N CYS A 69 8.22 10.73 -12.35
CA CYS A 69 7.23 9.67 -12.51
C CYS A 69 6.08 10.11 -13.42
N ARG A 70 5.56 11.32 -13.22
CA ARG A 70 4.49 11.86 -14.05
C ARG A 70 4.91 12.03 -15.51
N ASP A 71 6.13 12.55 -15.76
CA ASP A 71 6.65 12.73 -17.11
C ASP A 71 6.82 11.41 -17.86
N ALA A 72 7.04 10.31 -17.11
CA ALA A 72 7.00 8.95 -17.62
C ALA A 72 5.58 8.38 -17.78
N GLY A 73 4.52 9.10 -17.38
CA GLY A 73 3.13 8.65 -17.46
C GLY A 73 2.67 7.77 -16.30
N LEU A 74 3.44 7.73 -15.19
CA LEU A 74 3.08 6.96 -14.00
C LEU A 74 2.27 7.82 -13.02
N ASN A 75 1.20 7.25 -12.48
CA ASN A 75 0.50 7.81 -11.33
C ASN A 75 1.29 7.60 -10.04
N ILE A 76 1.00 8.41 -9.03
CA ILE A 76 1.64 8.35 -7.71
C ILE A 76 0.62 7.91 -6.67
N SER A 77 1.02 7.05 -5.74
CA SER A 77 0.46 6.89 -4.41
C SER A 77 1.52 7.20 -3.36
N LEU A 78 1.10 7.53 -2.14
CA LEU A 78 2.00 7.87 -1.04
C LEU A 78 1.83 6.87 0.10
N HIS A 79 2.95 6.53 0.74
CA HIS A 79 2.97 5.70 1.94
C HIS A 79 3.74 6.38 3.08
N PRO A 80 3.05 7.18 3.95
CA PRO A 80 3.68 7.85 5.09
C PRO A 80 4.06 6.87 6.20
N TYR A 81 5.34 6.82 6.55
CA TYR A 81 5.87 6.03 7.66
C TYR A 81 6.04 6.89 8.92
N SER A 82 5.35 6.54 10.00
CA SER A 82 5.35 7.30 11.26
C SER A 82 5.43 6.45 12.53
N GLU A 83 5.53 5.14 12.44
CA GLU A 83 5.36 4.18 13.54
C GLU A 83 6.21 4.50 14.79
N ARG A 84 7.48 4.82 14.60
CA ARG A 84 8.43 5.05 15.71
C ARG A 84 8.67 6.54 16.01
N THR A 85 7.66 7.37 15.76
CA THR A 85 7.77 8.83 15.90
C THR A 85 6.54 9.38 16.61
N ASP A 86 6.60 10.64 17.02
CA ASP A 86 5.46 11.39 17.55
C ASP A 86 4.37 11.69 16.50
N ALA A 87 4.64 11.36 15.24
CA ALA A 87 3.67 11.38 14.15
C ALA A 87 2.81 10.10 14.07
N ASN A 88 3.07 9.08 14.89
CA ASN A 88 2.28 7.85 14.96
C ASN A 88 0.81 8.16 15.32
N PRO A 89 -0.17 7.52 14.66
CA PRO A 89 -1.60 7.68 14.98
C PRO A 89 -1.98 7.45 16.45
N ALA A 90 -1.19 6.70 17.22
CA ALA A 90 -1.37 6.57 18.66
C ALA A 90 -1.34 7.93 19.43
N PHE A 91 -0.66 8.94 18.88
CA PHE A 91 -0.56 10.26 19.45
C PHE A 91 -1.54 11.27 18.84
N PHE A 92 -2.44 10.82 17.99
CA PHE A 92 -3.43 11.71 17.38
C PHE A 92 -4.40 12.29 18.43
N SER A 93 -4.69 13.59 18.29
CA SER A 93 -5.73 14.27 19.06
C SER A 93 -6.61 15.12 18.13
N PRO A 94 -7.93 14.91 18.12
CA PRO A 94 -8.83 15.73 17.33
C PRO A 94 -8.95 17.17 17.85
N ALA A 95 -8.67 17.39 19.14
CA ALA A 95 -8.86 18.68 19.84
C ALA A 95 -7.65 19.61 19.76
N ALA A 96 -6.48 19.13 19.35
CA ALA A 96 -5.23 19.89 19.34
C ALA A 96 -4.39 19.63 18.09
N ASP A 97 -3.68 20.66 17.65
CA ASP A 97 -2.60 20.47 16.69
C ASP A 97 -1.43 19.78 17.39
N ASN A 98 -1.00 18.65 16.82
CA ASN A 98 0.13 17.88 17.33
C ASN A 98 0.96 17.34 16.14
N ALA A 99 2.10 16.75 16.46
CA ALA A 99 3.03 16.25 15.44
C ALA A 99 2.37 15.24 14.48
N CYS A 100 1.54 14.32 15.01
CA CYS A 100 0.81 13.35 14.19
C CYS A 100 -0.09 14.04 13.17
N ARG A 101 -0.95 14.96 13.62
CA ARG A 101 -1.87 15.68 12.75
C ARG A 101 -1.12 16.52 11.72
N SER A 102 -0.12 17.28 12.13
CA SER A 102 0.67 18.14 11.24
C SER A 102 1.41 17.34 10.17
N PHE A 103 2.00 16.22 10.55
CA PHE A 103 2.70 15.31 9.64
C PHE A 103 1.74 14.75 8.57
N HIS A 104 0.66 14.13 8.99
CA HIS A 104 -0.27 13.52 8.04
C HIS A 104 -1.01 14.56 7.20
N GLN A 105 -1.38 15.69 7.76
CA GLN A 105 -1.99 16.78 7.00
C GLN A 105 -1.08 17.31 5.90
N ARG A 106 0.25 17.40 6.14
CA ARG A 106 1.23 17.76 5.12
C ARG A 106 1.17 16.81 3.94
N PHE A 107 1.17 15.49 4.17
CA PHE A 107 1.14 14.51 3.08
C PHE A 107 -0.23 14.38 2.42
N LEU A 108 -1.32 14.55 3.15
CA LEU A 108 -2.65 14.64 2.55
C LEU A 108 -2.78 15.89 1.65
N SER A 109 -2.21 17.02 2.05
CA SER A 109 -2.19 18.24 1.21
C SER A 109 -1.34 18.05 -0.03
N LEU A 110 -0.16 17.44 0.10
CA LEU A 110 0.69 17.10 -1.03
C LEU A 110 -0.01 16.11 -1.99
N ALA A 111 -0.68 15.10 -1.46
CA ALA A 111 -1.48 14.17 -2.25
C ALA A 111 -2.60 14.91 -3.02
N ALA A 112 -3.20 15.96 -2.43
CA ALA A 112 -4.17 16.80 -3.12
C ALA A 112 -3.56 17.55 -4.31
N GLU A 113 -2.35 18.08 -4.17
CA GLU A 113 -1.61 18.73 -5.26
C GLU A 113 -1.27 17.74 -6.36
N ILE A 114 -0.73 16.55 -6.00
CA ILE A 114 -0.40 15.50 -6.96
C ILE A 114 -1.65 15.03 -7.70
N SER A 115 -2.75 14.74 -7.00
CA SER A 115 -4.00 14.28 -7.63
C SER A 115 -4.58 15.30 -8.60
N SER A 116 -4.45 16.60 -8.29
CA SER A 116 -4.84 17.67 -9.20
C SER A 116 -3.97 17.71 -10.46
N GLN A 117 -2.67 17.44 -10.34
CA GLN A 117 -1.73 17.44 -11.47
C GLN A 117 -1.89 16.21 -12.37
N GLN A 118 -2.11 15.03 -11.79
CA GLN A 118 -2.31 13.79 -12.54
C GLN A 118 -3.76 13.59 -13.01
N GLN A 119 -4.68 14.43 -12.55
CA GLN A 119 -6.12 14.35 -12.85
C GLN A 119 -6.73 12.95 -12.55
N ALA A 120 -6.20 12.28 -11.53
CA ALA A 120 -6.61 10.95 -11.11
C ALA A 120 -6.62 10.84 -9.58
N PRO A 121 -7.42 9.92 -9.03
CA PRO A 121 -7.38 9.62 -7.60
C PRO A 121 -5.99 9.21 -7.13
N ILE A 122 -5.66 9.54 -5.89
CA ILE A 122 -4.43 9.16 -5.23
C ILE A 122 -4.73 8.42 -3.93
N ILE A 123 -4.06 7.31 -3.73
CA ILE A 123 -4.09 6.57 -2.47
C ILE A 123 -3.02 7.14 -1.53
N VAL A 124 -3.38 7.29 -0.26
CA VAL A 124 -2.43 7.53 0.83
C VAL A 124 -2.56 6.37 1.80
N ASN A 125 -1.63 5.41 1.70
CA ASN A 125 -1.60 4.23 2.54
C ASN A 125 -0.96 4.54 3.88
N ILE A 126 -1.64 4.27 4.99
CA ILE A 126 -1.20 4.69 6.32
C ILE A 126 -1.33 3.52 7.30
N HIS A 127 -0.28 3.30 8.09
CA HIS A 127 -0.33 2.37 9.21
C HIS A 127 -1.25 2.90 10.31
N ALA A 128 -2.00 2.03 10.96
CA ALA A 128 -2.73 2.35 12.17
C ALA A 128 -1.77 2.60 13.35
N ALA A 129 -2.30 2.83 14.53
CA ALA A 129 -1.50 3.08 15.72
C ALA A 129 -0.55 1.91 16.04
N ALA A 130 0.62 2.26 16.55
CA ALA A 130 1.54 1.33 17.20
C ALA A 130 1.89 1.86 18.60
N GLY A 131 2.04 0.93 19.54
CA GLY A 131 2.37 1.26 20.93
C GLY A 131 3.28 0.21 21.55
N THR A 132 3.53 0.33 22.83
CA THR A 132 4.24 -0.68 23.61
C THR A 132 3.26 -1.77 24.08
N THR A 133 3.78 -2.92 24.51
CA THR A 133 2.96 -3.99 25.10
C THR A 133 2.25 -3.59 26.39
N ASP A 134 2.65 -2.48 27.01
CA ASP A 134 2.02 -1.94 28.22
C ASP A 134 0.80 -1.04 27.89
N ASP A 135 0.68 -0.58 26.65
CA ASP A 135 -0.44 0.25 26.21
C ASP A 135 -1.71 -0.59 26.07
N SER A 136 -2.86 0.02 26.34
CA SER A 136 -4.15 -0.61 26.11
C SER A 136 -4.39 -0.78 24.60
N ARG A 137 -4.47 -2.03 24.13
CA ARG A 137 -4.77 -2.32 22.72
C ARG A 137 -6.09 -1.69 22.27
N ARG A 138 -7.09 -1.69 23.15
CA ARG A 138 -8.40 -1.06 22.89
C ARG A 138 -8.26 0.45 22.69
N ASP A 139 -7.45 1.12 23.50
CA ASP A 139 -7.24 2.57 23.37
C ASP A 139 -6.51 2.90 22.07
N LEU A 140 -5.54 2.08 21.66
CA LEU A 140 -4.83 2.25 20.39
C LEU A 140 -5.77 2.02 19.18
N ILE A 141 -6.72 1.07 19.25
CA ILE A 141 -7.76 0.90 18.23
C ILE A 141 -8.63 2.16 18.14
N ASP A 142 -9.10 2.68 19.27
CA ASP A 142 -9.94 3.88 19.31
C ASP A 142 -9.19 5.13 18.81
N GLN A 143 -7.89 5.26 19.12
CA GLN A 143 -7.02 6.28 18.54
C GLN A 143 -6.89 6.14 17.01
N SER A 144 -6.69 4.92 16.51
CA SER A 144 -6.65 4.64 15.08
C SER A 144 -7.96 5.07 14.39
N VAL A 145 -9.10 4.70 14.98
CA VAL A 145 -10.42 5.11 14.47
C VAL A 145 -10.58 6.62 14.47
N ALA A 146 -10.17 7.31 15.53
CA ALA A 146 -10.24 8.78 15.60
C ALA A 146 -9.37 9.43 14.51
N PHE A 147 -8.15 8.94 14.34
CA PHE A 147 -7.22 9.41 13.32
C PHE A 147 -7.76 9.21 11.90
N PHE A 148 -8.16 8.00 11.54
CA PHE A 148 -8.67 7.72 10.19
C PHE A 148 -10.00 8.43 9.91
N SER A 149 -10.86 8.61 10.93
CA SER A 149 -12.08 9.41 10.80
C SER A 149 -11.76 10.87 10.47
N TRP A 150 -10.75 11.44 11.12
CA TRP A 150 -10.26 12.78 10.81
C TRP A 150 -9.68 12.85 9.40
N ALA A 151 -8.81 11.91 9.02
CA ALA A 151 -8.19 11.88 7.69
C ALA A 151 -9.25 11.79 6.58
N HIS A 152 -10.23 10.89 6.74
CA HIS A 152 -11.36 10.76 5.82
C HIS A 152 -12.16 12.06 5.70
N GLN A 153 -12.53 12.68 6.82
CA GLN A 153 -13.31 13.92 6.80
C GLN A 153 -12.53 15.09 6.21
N TRP A 154 -11.23 15.16 6.50
CA TRP A 154 -10.35 16.17 5.92
C TRP A 154 -10.28 16.03 4.40
N CYS A 155 -10.04 14.83 3.89
CA CYS A 155 -10.01 14.55 2.44
C CYS A 155 -11.35 14.88 1.77
N ARG A 156 -12.45 14.43 2.33
CA ARG A 156 -13.78 14.74 1.76
C ARG A 156 -14.05 16.24 1.61
N ARG A 157 -13.54 17.06 2.52
CA ARG A 157 -13.77 18.52 2.51
C ARG A 157 -12.79 19.27 1.61
N ASN A 158 -11.54 18.83 1.55
CA ASN A 158 -10.43 19.60 0.98
C ASN A 158 -9.84 18.97 -0.28
N ALA A 159 -9.94 17.66 -0.43
CA ALA A 159 -9.26 16.90 -1.48
C ALA A 159 -10.03 15.61 -1.82
N PRO A 160 -11.18 15.67 -2.49
CA PRO A 160 -12.06 14.51 -2.69
C PRO A 160 -11.46 13.39 -3.55
N LEU A 161 -10.35 13.65 -4.26
CA LEU A 161 -9.61 12.64 -5.02
C LEU A 161 -8.49 11.97 -4.19
N VAL A 162 -8.29 12.37 -2.93
CA VAL A 162 -7.34 11.74 -2.02
C VAL A 162 -8.07 10.71 -1.17
N HIS A 163 -7.61 9.47 -1.24
CA HIS A 163 -8.21 8.33 -0.52
C HIS A 163 -7.23 7.78 0.51
N PRO A 164 -7.38 8.16 1.79
CA PRO A 164 -6.61 7.50 2.85
C PRO A 164 -7.11 6.07 3.03
N VAL A 165 -6.18 5.13 3.16
CA VAL A 165 -6.47 3.73 3.45
C VAL A 165 -5.67 3.28 4.67
N ALA A 166 -6.22 2.32 5.42
CA ALA A 166 -5.56 1.72 6.57
C ALA A 166 -4.97 0.36 6.17
N GLU A 167 -3.69 0.15 6.45
CA GLU A 167 -2.99 -1.08 6.06
C GLU A 167 -3.16 -2.20 7.08
N LEU A 168 -3.28 -3.44 6.57
CA LEU A 168 -3.08 -4.65 7.37
C LEU A 168 -1.60 -4.74 7.74
N GLN A 169 -1.27 -4.36 8.97
CA GLN A 169 0.10 -4.30 9.44
C GLN A 169 0.68 -5.70 9.70
N ILE A 170 2.01 -5.81 9.57
CA ILE A 170 2.72 -7.01 10.03
C ILE A 170 2.73 -7.05 11.57
N SER A 171 2.34 -8.17 12.16
CA SER A 171 2.47 -8.39 13.60
C SER A 171 3.94 -8.34 14.01
N PRO A 172 4.28 -7.73 15.16
CA PRO A 172 5.66 -7.70 15.66
C PRO A 172 6.20 -9.11 15.89
N ASN A 173 7.53 -9.24 15.97
CA ASN A 173 8.09 -10.51 16.44
C ASN A 173 7.76 -10.72 17.92
N PRO A 174 7.66 -11.99 18.38
CA PRO A 174 7.25 -12.29 19.76
C PRO A 174 8.16 -11.73 20.85
N ASP A 175 9.40 -11.38 20.52
CA ASP A 175 10.40 -10.79 21.41
C ASP A 175 10.42 -9.24 21.37
N GLU A 176 9.65 -8.63 20.47
CA GLU A 176 9.52 -7.17 20.41
C GLU A 176 8.49 -6.68 21.45
N SER A 177 8.85 -5.65 22.22
CA SER A 177 7.95 -5.02 23.21
C SER A 177 7.06 -3.95 22.57
N ILE A 178 6.56 -4.21 21.36
CA ILE A 178 5.66 -3.33 20.64
C ILE A 178 4.40 -4.10 20.25
N GLN A 179 3.35 -3.36 19.98
CA GLN A 179 2.14 -3.87 19.33
C GLN A 179 1.75 -2.94 18.19
N ARG A 180 1.30 -3.52 17.09
CA ARG A 180 0.75 -2.82 15.93
C ARG A 180 -0.74 -3.10 15.86
N ILE A 181 -1.52 -2.06 15.60
CA ILE A 181 -2.97 -2.15 15.51
C ILE A 181 -3.37 -2.39 14.06
N GLY A 182 -4.39 -3.23 13.85
CA GLY A 182 -4.81 -3.63 12.51
C GLY A 182 -3.92 -4.72 11.89
N ASP A 183 -3.23 -5.51 12.71
CA ASP A 183 -2.48 -6.70 12.28
C ASP A 183 -3.35 -7.96 12.18
N THR A 184 -4.65 -7.84 12.49
CA THR A 184 -5.67 -8.86 12.24
C THR A 184 -6.79 -8.32 11.36
N TYR A 185 -7.48 -9.22 10.63
CA TYR A 185 -8.62 -8.80 9.81
C TYR A 185 -9.74 -8.18 10.64
N ASP A 186 -10.03 -8.71 11.82
CA ASP A 186 -11.11 -8.22 12.68
C ASP A 186 -10.84 -6.79 13.17
N GLU A 187 -9.62 -6.50 13.61
CA GLU A 187 -9.26 -5.16 14.05
C GLU A 187 -9.24 -4.16 12.90
N LEU A 188 -8.63 -4.52 11.78
CA LEU A 188 -8.60 -3.64 10.63
C LEU A 188 -10.02 -3.39 10.09
N LEU A 189 -10.86 -4.43 10.06
CA LEU A 189 -12.28 -4.29 9.67
C LEU A 189 -13.03 -3.35 10.63
N GLU A 190 -12.78 -3.45 11.94
CA GLU A 190 -13.35 -2.52 12.92
C GLU A 190 -12.93 -1.08 12.63
N ILE A 191 -11.61 -0.84 12.41
CA ILE A 191 -11.05 0.48 12.14
C ILE A 191 -11.68 1.08 10.89
N VAL A 192 -11.64 0.37 9.75
CA VAL A 192 -12.11 0.89 8.48
C VAL A 192 -13.64 1.10 8.45
N THR A 193 -14.38 0.25 9.17
CA THR A 193 -15.84 0.38 9.28
C THR A 193 -16.23 1.62 10.08
N ARG A 194 -15.62 1.81 11.24
CA ARG A 194 -15.93 2.95 12.13
C ARG A 194 -15.44 4.28 11.57
N SER A 195 -14.31 4.30 10.87
CA SER A 195 -13.71 5.52 10.32
C SER A 195 -14.16 5.85 8.88
N GLN A 196 -14.82 4.91 8.20
CA GLN A 196 -15.28 5.04 6.81
C GLN A 196 -14.15 5.18 5.77
N VAL A 197 -12.94 4.74 6.08
CA VAL A 197 -11.87 4.55 5.10
C VAL A 197 -11.93 3.14 4.51
N GLN A 198 -11.08 2.87 3.53
CA GLN A 198 -10.89 1.52 2.98
C GLN A 198 -9.64 0.87 3.57
N ALA A 199 -9.53 -0.44 3.42
CA ALA A 199 -8.36 -1.19 3.82
C ALA A 199 -7.33 -1.26 2.68
N CYS A 200 -6.05 -1.23 3.04
CA CYS A 200 -5.00 -1.80 2.22
C CYS A 200 -4.77 -3.25 2.70
N TRP A 201 -4.99 -4.22 1.80
CA TRP A 201 -4.71 -5.61 2.10
C TRP A 201 -3.30 -5.95 1.67
N ASP A 202 -2.40 -6.11 2.64
CA ASP A 202 -1.05 -6.60 2.40
C ASP A 202 -1.03 -8.13 2.47
N PHE A 203 -0.62 -8.77 1.38
CA PHE A 203 -0.62 -10.24 1.24
C PHE A 203 0.49 -10.91 2.02
N GLY A 204 1.67 -10.30 2.05
CA GLY A 204 2.80 -10.84 2.79
C GLY A 204 2.60 -10.70 4.30
N HIS A 205 2.07 -9.55 4.76
CA HIS A 205 1.72 -9.35 6.16
C HIS A 205 0.66 -10.34 6.62
N ALA A 206 -0.41 -10.54 5.83
CA ALA A 206 -1.44 -11.55 6.13
C ALA A 206 -0.84 -12.95 6.32
N PHE A 207 0.08 -13.34 5.45
CA PHE A 207 0.77 -14.62 5.54
C PHE A 207 1.68 -14.70 6.77
N MET A 208 2.52 -13.67 7.01
CA MET A 208 3.44 -13.63 8.14
C MET A 208 2.69 -13.65 9.49
N ASN A 209 1.60 -12.89 9.61
CA ASN A 209 0.78 -12.85 10.81
C ASN A 209 0.18 -14.22 11.12
N GLN A 210 -0.32 -14.93 10.10
CA GLN A 210 -0.82 -16.29 10.26
C GLN A 210 0.31 -17.26 10.68
N GLN A 211 1.51 -17.12 10.11
CA GLN A 211 2.65 -17.97 10.48
C GLN A 211 3.14 -17.72 11.92
N ARG A 212 3.16 -16.46 12.37
CA ARG A 212 3.67 -16.07 13.70
C ARG A 212 2.71 -16.38 14.84
N TYR A 213 1.41 -16.12 14.63
CA TYR A 213 0.43 -16.12 15.70
C TYR A 213 -0.79 -17.02 15.43
N GLY A 214 -0.83 -17.67 14.28
CA GLY A 214 -2.02 -18.39 13.85
C GLY A 214 -3.13 -17.44 13.36
N GLY A 215 -4.35 -17.89 13.40
CA GLY A 215 -5.49 -17.08 12.91
C GLY A 215 -5.82 -17.34 11.44
N GLN A 216 -6.60 -16.44 10.87
CA GLN A 216 -7.13 -16.60 9.52
C GLN A 216 -6.11 -16.14 8.48
N LEU A 217 -5.75 -17.03 7.55
CA LEU A 217 -4.95 -16.67 6.38
C LEU A 217 -5.79 -15.94 5.32
N PHE A 218 -7.04 -16.35 5.16
CA PHE A 218 -7.96 -15.78 4.18
C PHE A 218 -8.91 -14.81 4.86
N PRO A 219 -9.14 -13.61 4.28
CA PRO A 219 -10.01 -12.61 4.87
C PRO A 219 -11.48 -13.04 4.83
N PRO A 220 -12.31 -12.56 5.76
CA PRO A 220 -13.75 -12.69 5.64
C PRO A 220 -14.29 -11.86 4.47
N GLU A 221 -15.46 -12.21 3.96
CA GLU A 221 -16.09 -11.52 2.81
C GLU A 221 -16.30 -10.03 3.09
N GLU A 222 -16.70 -9.66 4.31
CA GLU A 222 -16.89 -8.27 4.72
C GLU A 222 -15.62 -7.43 4.62
N PHE A 223 -14.46 -8.05 4.89
CA PHE A 223 -13.17 -7.38 4.69
C PHE A 223 -12.88 -7.16 3.20
N LEU A 224 -13.12 -8.16 2.34
CA LEU A 224 -12.90 -8.04 0.89
C LEU A 224 -13.70 -6.88 0.30
N GLN A 225 -14.93 -6.63 0.79
CA GLN A 225 -15.77 -5.50 0.38
C GLN A 225 -15.20 -4.13 0.81
N ARG A 226 -14.25 -4.10 1.73
CA ARG A 226 -13.60 -2.90 2.23
C ARG A 226 -12.21 -2.65 1.64
N VAL A 227 -11.68 -3.58 0.86
CA VAL A 227 -10.37 -3.42 0.25
C VAL A 227 -10.39 -2.30 -0.79
N GLY A 228 -9.53 -1.32 -0.62
CA GLY A 228 -9.36 -0.17 -1.49
C GLY A 228 -7.98 -0.08 -2.11
N HIS A 229 -7.03 -0.82 -1.58
CA HIS A 229 -5.65 -0.89 -2.02
C HIS A 229 -5.05 -2.26 -1.71
N VAL A 230 -4.01 -2.64 -2.40
CA VAL A 230 -3.37 -3.95 -2.20
C VAL A 230 -1.86 -3.81 -2.31
N HIS A 231 -1.16 -4.35 -1.31
CA HIS A 231 0.25 -4.65 -1.39
C HIS A 231 0.45 -6.14 -1.67
N CYS A 232 1.30 -6.44 -2.63
CA CYS A 232 1.59 -7.80 -3.04
C CYS A 232 3.09 -8.02 -3.03
N HIS A 233 3.53 -8.93 -2.20
CA HIS A 233 4.92 -9.40 -2.14
C HIS A 233 4.97 -10.83 -1.62
N ASP A 234 6.09 -11.50 -1.81
CA ASP A 234 6.34 -12.81 -1.27
C ASP A 234 7.16 -12.72 0.03
N VAL A 235 7.41 -13.86 0.63
CA VAL A 235 8.16 -14.04 1.88
C VAL A 235 9.27 -15.05 1.66
N CYS A 236 10.50 -14.70 2.09
CA CYS A 236 11.65 -15.59 2.06
C CYS A 236 12.52 -15.35 3.31
N GLY A 237 12.07 -15.87 4.46
CA GLY A 237 12.66 -15.58 5.78
C GLY A 237 12.06 -14.33 6.41
N ASP A 238 12.03 -13.23 5.67
CA ASP A 238 11.37 -11.97 5.98
C ASP A 238 10.38 -11.57 4.85
N ASP A 239 9.81 -10.37 4.94
CA ASP A 239 8.82 -9.84 4.00
C ASP A 239 9.44 -9.09 2.79
N HIS A 240 8.58 -8.55 1.93
CA HIS A 240 8.92 -7.71 0.77
C HIS A 240 9.85 -8.38 -0.27
N HIS A 241 9.62 -9.67 -0.53
CA HIS A 241 10.33 -10.43 -1.56
C HIS A 241 9.55 -10.50 -2.88
N PRO A 242 10.24 -10.67 -4.03
CA PRO A 242 9.57 -10.84 -5.33
C PRO A 242 8.80 -12.17 -5.40
N LEU A 243 7.76 -12.21 -6.23
CA LEU A 243 6.81 -13.33 -6.35
C LEU A 243 7.40 -14.60 -7.01
N VAL A 244 8.67 -14.84 -6.82
CA VAL A 244 9.40 -15.99 -7.40
C VAL A 244 9.56 -17.15 -6.44
N TYR A 245 9.30 -16.94 -5.14
CA TYR A 245 9.41 -17.97 -4.11
C TYR A 245 8.14 -18.79 -3.95
N GLU A 246 6.98 -18.22 -4.31
CA GLU A 246 5.65 -18.84 -4.21
C GLU A 246 5.29 -19.31 -2.78
N THR A 247 5.82 -18.63 -1.77
CA THR A 247 5.58 -18.92 -0.35
C THR A 247 4.20 -18.42 0.07
N VAL A 248 3.89 -17.17 -0.28
CA VAL A 248 2.58 -16.55 -0.04
C VAL A 248 1.57 -17.07 -1.07
N PRO A 249 0.34 -17.46 -0.69
CA PRO A 249 -0.66 -17.92 -1.65
C PRO A 249 -1.32 -16.77 -2.43
N TRP A 250 -0.52 -15.79 -2.89
CA TRP A 250 -0.97 -14.55 -3.52
C TRP A 250 -1.87 -14.78 -4.74
N LYS A 251 -1.69 -15.90 -5.49
CA LYS A 251 -2.57 -16.27 -6.60
C LYS A 251 -4.02 -16.52 -6.14
N LYS A 252 -4.19 -17.10 -4.95
CA LYS A 252 -5.52 -17.30 -4.34
C LYS A 252 -6.08 -15.98 -3.84
N PHE A 253 -5.26 -15.12 -3.26
CA PHE A 253 -5.68 -13.81 -2.79
C PHE A 253 -6.16 -12.92 -3.94
N ILE A 254 -5.45 -12.88 -5.06
CA ILE A 254 -5.89 -12.17 -6.27
C ILE A 254 -7.23 -12.75 -6.78
N ARG A 255 -7.41 -14.07 -6.73
CA ARG A 255 -8.69 -14.67 -7.14
C ARG A 255 -9.84 -14.19 -6.25
N LEU A 256 -9.68 -14.19 -4.93
CA LEU A 256 -10.68 -13.68 -3.99
C LEU A 256 -11.01 -12.20 -4.24
N LEU A 257 -10.01 -11.35 -4.48
CA LEU A 257 -10.24 -9.96 -4.86
C LEU A 257 -11.06 -9.82 -6.13
N ILE A 258 -10.72 -10.57 -7.16
CA ILE A 258 -11.44 -10.57 -8.43
C ILE A 258 -12.89 -11.05 -8.24
N GLU A 259 -13.11 -12.10 -7.47
CA GLU A 259 -14.44 -12.65 -7.15
C GLU A 259 -15.29 -11.67 -6.33
N SER A 260 -14.65 -10.86 -5.47
CA SER A 260 -15.33 -9.79 -4.72
C SER A 260 -15.62 -8.52 -5.54
N GLY A 261 -15.19 -8.46 -6.80
CA GLY A 261 -15.42 -7.31 -7.68
C GLY A 261 -14.37 -6.21 -7.56
N TYR A 262 -13.20 -6.48 -6.99
CA TYR A 262 -12.10 -5.52 -6.91
C TYR A 262 -11.61 -5.10 -8.30
N ASP A 263 -11.48 -3.79 -8.50
CA ASP A 263 -11.16 -3.16 -9.80
C ASP A 263 -10.08 -2.07 -9.71
N LYS A 264 -9.32 -2.06 -8.59
CA LYS A 264 -8.31 -1.03 -8.30
C LYS A 264 -6.90 -1.58 -8.52
N GLY A 265 -5.88 -0.80 -8.05
CA GLY A 265 -4.49 -1.14 -8.24
C GLY A 265 -3.94 -2.17 -7.25
N ILE A 266 -2.93 -2.91 -7.69
CA ILE A 266 -2.08 -3.79 -6.87
C ILE A 266 -0.66 -3.25 -6.95
N ILE A 267 -0.06 -2.96 -5.81
CA ILE A 267 1.34 -2.52 -5.71
C ILE A 267 2.24 -3.72 -5.41
N LEU A 268 3.21 -3.95 -6.26
CA LEU A 268 4.31 -4.87 -5.97
C LEU A 268 5.26 -4.17 -4.98
N GLU A 269 5.09 -4.46 -3.70
CA GLU A 269 5.88 -3.83 -2.64
C GLU A 269 7.10 -4.69 -2.28
N VAL A 270 8.17 -4.52 -3.06
CA VAL A 270 9.41 -5.29 -2.92
C VAL A 270 10.60 -4.34 -2.83
N PHE A 271 11.50 -4.62 -1.91
CA PHE A 271 12.74 -3.85 -1.80
C PHE A 271 13.70 -4.17 -2.95
N PRO A 272 14.47 -3.19 -3.47
CA PRO A 272 15.40 -3.41 -4.57
C PRO A 272 16.47 -4.45 -4.24
N GLU A 273 16.91 -4.54 -2.98
CA GLU A 273 17.87 -5.56 -2.49
C GLU A 273 17.30 -6.97 -2.63
N ASN A 274 16.02 -7.14 -2.37
CA ASN A 274 15.34 -8.43 -2.46
C ASN A 274 15.17 -8.88 -3.92
N PHE A 275 14.95 -7.93 -4.84
CA PHE A 275 15.06 -8.25 -6.28
C PHE A 275 16.45 -8.68 -6.66
N LEU A 276 17.49 -7.95 -6.20
CA LEU A 276 18.89 -8.29 -6.48
C LEU A 276 19.25 -9.69 -5.97
N ALA A 277 18.87 -10.01 -4.74
CA ALA A 277 19.09 -11.34 -4.13
C ALA A 277 18.38 -12.47 -4.88
N ALA A 278 17.23 -12.20 -5.48
CA ALA A 278 16.39 -13.17 -6.21
C ALA A 278 16.72 -13.27 -7.71
N GLY A 279 17.81 -12.66 -8.18
CA GLY A 279 18.25 -12.72 -9.58
C GLY A 279 18.09 -11.40 -10.36
N GLY A 280 18.00 -10.28 -9.64
CA GLY A 280 18.00 -8.93 -10.20
C GLY A 280 16.75 -8.62 -11.03
N ILE A 281 16.94 -7.90 -12.12
CA ILE A 281 15.83 -7.45 -12.99
C ILE A 281 14.96 -8.61 -13.49
N GLN A 282 15.52 -9.82 -13.62
CA GLN A 282 14.75 -10.99 -14.06
C GLN A 282 13.71 -11.42 -13.02
N SER A 283 13.95 -11.21 -11.73
CA SER A 283 12.97 -11.49 -10.69
C SER A 283 11.81 -10.49 -10.70
N LEU A 284 12.07 -9.22 -11.00
CA LEU A 284 11.03 -8.22 -11.26
C LEU A 284 10.18 -8.62 -12.46
N LEU A 285 10.78 -8.92 -13.61
CA LEU A 285 10.07 -9.28 -14.83
C LEU A 285 9.18 -10.52 -14.62
N ARG A 286 9.71 -11.55 -13.95
CA ARG A 286 8.93 -12.76 -13.61
C ARG A 286 7.76 -12.46 -12.66
N SER A 287 7.96 -11.58 -11.68
CA SER A 287 6.88 -11.17 -10.76
C SER A 287 5.76 -10.45 -11.52
N LEU A 288 6.10 -9.53 -12.41
CA LEU A 288 5.14 -8.80 -13.24
C LEU A 288 4.40 -9.72 -14.22
N GLU A 289 5.11 -10.64 -14.87
CA GLU A 289 4.50 -11.63 -15.75
C GLU A 289 3.51 -12.52 -15.00
N ALA A 290 3.87 -12.98 -13.80
CA ALA A 290 3.02 -13.81 -12.96
C ALA A 290 1.76 -13.07 -12.52
N LEU A 291 1.86 -11.80 -12.07
CA LEU A 291 0.72 -10.95 -11.73
C LEU A 291 -0.19 -10.73 -12.92
N ASN A 292 0.36 -10.30 -14.05
CA ASN A 292 -0.39 -10.07 -15.29
C ASN A 292 -1.13 -11.33 -15.74
N THR A 293 -0.48 -12.49 -15.66
CA THR A 293 -1.09 -13.77 -16.03
C THR A 293 -2.27 -14.09 -15.13
N GLN A 294 -2.12 -13.93 -13.80
CA GLN A 294 -3.17 -14.21 -12.84
C GLN A 294 -4.38 -13.28 -13.01
N ILE A 295 -4.15 -11.99 -13.28
CA ILE A 295 -5.21 -11.01 -13.51
C ILE A 295 -5.96 -11.29 -14.83
N ARG A 296 -5.24 -11.66 -15.92
CA ARG A 296 -5.82 -11.91 -17.23
C ARG A 296 -6.58 -13.24 -17.36
N GLN A 297 -6.25 -14.25 -16.56
CA GLN A 297 -6.93 -15.57 -16.61
C GLN A 297 -8.44 -15.46 -16.39
N ARG A 298 -8.94 -14.41 -15.72
CA ARG A 298 -10.37 -14.14 -15.60
C ARG A 298 -11.06 -13.85 -16.95
N LYS A 299 -10.38 -13.15 -17.89
CA LYS A 299 -10.99 -12.74 -19.18
C LYS A 299 -11.40 -13.91 -20.06
N LEU A 300 -10.89 -15.12 -19.76
CA LEU A 300 -11.15 -16.35 -20.55
C LEU A 300 -12.19 -17.27 -19.88
N SER A 301 -12.61 -16.98 -18.64
CA SER A 301 -13.51 -17.83 -17.84
C SER A 301 -14.91 -17.25 -17.67
N THR A 302 -15.16 -16.05 -18.18
CA THR A 302 -16.47 -15.37 -18.27
C THR A 302 -16.90 -15.23 -19.73
#